data_623a51cc4f4d883d36d06447661b96e3
#
_entry.id   623a51cc4f4d883d36d06447661b96e3
#
_cell.length_a   1.000
_cell.length_b   1.000
_cell.length_c   1.000
_cell.angle_alpha   90.00
_cell.angle_beta   90.00
_cell.angle_gamma   90.00
#
_symmetry.space_group_name_H-M   'P 1'
#
loop_
_entity.id
_entity.type
_entity.pdbx_description
1 polymer ?
#
loop_
_entity_poly.entity_id
_entity_poly.type
_entity_poly.pdbx_seq_one_letter_code
_entity_poly.pdbx_strand_id
1 'polypeptide(L)'
;MGEKNDPFFQTGGHLDEKLCEISYLADRHIISEECANFAQLLAKKVRERKINYSREELIALTLHQAARSVTKMFLSLDQISYLLCFRLEEKSFWRKLMHLCLTLPSSFTHPNWQMMPLLLNQIGMGGGEIYALNKRCRRLQKLGSFSFSYNTALFVILSKEPSYDIQLLKLICSFPSHREIIRANIAYDQATYKPASSL
;
A
#
# COMPACT_ATOMS: atom_id res chain seq x y z
N MET A 1 -3.31 29.58 -41.66
CA MET A 1 -4.12 28.90 -40.65
C MET A 1 -3.24 27.80 -40.06
N GLY A 2 -2.64 28.07 -38.92
CA GLY A 2 -1.73 27.13 -38.27
C GLY A 2 -2.53 26.28 -37.29
N GLU A 3 -2.53 24.96 -37.50
CA GLU A 3 -3.01 23.99 -36.51
C GLU A 3 -2.12 24.11 -35.28
N LYS A 4 -2.69 24.61 -34.21
CA LYS A 4 -2.08 24.52 -32.88
C LYS A 4 -2.11 23.06 -32.47
N ASN A 5 -0.96 22.42 -32.53
CA ASN A 5 -0.74 21.11 -31.87
C ASN A 5 -1.02 21.29 -30.38
N ASP A 6 -2.18 20.83 -29.97
CA ASP A 6 -2.60 20.83 -28.57
C ASP A 6 -1.82 19.73 -27.82
N PRO A 7 -0.94 20.09 -26.85
CA PRO A 7 -0.13 19.10 -26.13
C PRO A 7 -0.97 18.12 -25.31
N PHE A 8 -2.27 18.37 -25.17
CA PHE A 8 -3.21 17.49 -24.46
C PHE A 8 -3.53 16.18 -25.20
N PHE A 9 -3.43 16.14 -26.54
CA PHE A 9 -3.71 14.93 -27.31
C PHE A 9 -2.58 13.91 -27.31
N GLN A 10 -1.33 14.33 -27.07
CA GLN A 10 -0.20 13.41 -26.99
C GLN A 10 -0.14 12.64 -25.67
N THR A 11 -0.73 13.14 -24.59
CA THR A 11 -0.76 12.44 -23.29
C THR A 11 -1.82 11.34 -23.21
N GLY A 12 -2.90 11.41 -23.98
CA GLY A 12 -3.97 10.40 -24.03
C GLY A 12 -3.49 9.06 -24.63
N GLY A 13 -2.83 9.11 -25.78
CA GLY A 13 -2.33 7.92 -26.47
C GLY A 13 -1.29 7.14 -25.65
N HIS A 14 -0.47 7.84 -24.93
CA HIS A 14 0.54 7.22 -24.06
C HIS A 14 -0.01 6.47 -22.85
N LEU A 15 -1.15 6.86 -22.31
CA LEU A 15 -1.75 6.17 -21.14
C LEU A 15 -2.52 4.91 -21.59
N ASP A 16 -3.11 4.95 -22.77
CA ASP A 16 -3.84 3.81 -23.34
C ASP A 16 -2.88 2.66 -23.71
N GLU A 17 -1.68 2.97 -24.22
CA GLU A 17 -0.64 1.95 -24.45
C GLU A 17 -0.25 1.19 -23.18
N LYS A 18 -0.37 1.79 -22.02
CA LYS A 18 0.06 1.22 -20.75
C LYS A 18 -0.99 0.47 -19.99
N LEU A 19 -2.21 0.85 -20.16
CA LEU A 19 -3.33 -0.02 -19.85
C LEU A 19 -3.21 -1.30 -20.67
N CYS A 20 -2.70 -1.23 -21.90
CA CYS A 20 -2.35 -2.39 -22.72
C CYS A 20 -1.24 -3.26 -22.12
N GLU A 21 -0.18 -2.68 -21.53
CA GLU A 21 0.85 -3.47 -20.86
C GLU A 21 0.31 -4.22 -19.63
N ILE A 22 -0.53 -3.57 -18.81
CA ILE A 22 -1.18 -4.24 -17.68
C ILE A 22 -2.11 -5.37 -18.17
N SER A 23 -2.89 -5.14 -19.23
CA SER A 23 -3.72 -6.15 -19.86
C SER A 23 -2.89 -7.30 -20.41
N TYR A 24 -1.77 -7.01 -21.08
CA TYR A 24 -0.85 -8.01 -21.59
C TYR A 24 -0.29 -8.90 -20.47
N LEU A 25 0.05 -8.34 -19.30
CA LEU A 25 0.49 -9.13 -18.15
C LEU A 25 -0.62 -10.06 -17.64
N ALA A 26 -1.88 -9.65 -17.70
CA ALA A 26 -3.02 -10.49 -17.36
C ALA A 26 -3.26 -11.59 -18.41
N ASP A 27 -3.20 -11.27 -19.70
CA ASP A 27 -3.35 -12.22 -20.80
C ASP A 27 -2.28 -13.34 -20.76
N ARG A 28 -1.10 -13.02 -20.26
CA ARG A 28 -0.02 -13.97 -20.02
C ARG A 28 -0.12 -14.71 -18.68
N HIS A 29 -1.17 -14.50 -17.91
CA HIS A 29 -1.36 -15.07 -16.57
C HIS A 29 -0.24 -14.75 -15.58
N ILE A 30 0.50 -13.66 -15.82
CA ILE A 30 1.56 -13.16 -14.91
C ILE A 30 0.92 -12.47 -13.70
N ILE A 31 -0.18 -11.76 -13.94
CA ILE A 31 -1.06 -11.18 -12.91
C ILE A 31 -2.48 -11.66 -13.12
N SER A 32 -3.32 -11.62 -12.08
CA SER A 32 -4.73 -11.94 -12.24
C SER A 32 -5.47 -10.83 -12.99
N GLU A 33 -6.53 -11.20 -13.72
CA GLU A 33 -7.41 -10.25 -14.40
C GLU A 33 -7.99 -9.22 -13.40
N GLU A 34 -8.35 -9.65 -12.20
CA GLU A 34 -8.82 -8.78 -11.13
C GLU A 34 -7.77 -7.73 -10.76
N CYS A 35 -6.50 -8.13 -10.66
CA CYS A 35 -5.39 -7.21 -10.40
C CYS A 35 -5.23 -6.19 -11.53
N ALA A 36 -5.29 -6.63 -12.78
CA ALA A 36 -5.19 -5.77 -13.95
C ALA A 36 -6.34 -4.74 -13.98
N ASN A 37 -7.57 -5.20 -13.81
CA ASN A 37 -8.77 -4.35 -13.79
C ASN A 37 -8.69 -3.30 -12.66
N PHE A 38 -8.23 -3.70 -11.47
CA PHE A 38 -8.08 -2.77 -10.36
C PHE A 38 -6.95 -1.77 -10.60
N ALA A 39 -5.81 -2.19 -11.17
CA ALA A 39 -4.73 -1.29 -11.55
C ALA A 39 -5.18 -0.25 -12.58
N GLN A 40 -5.96 -0.65 -13.58
CA GLN A 40 -6.57 0.24 -14.57
C GLN A 40 -7.52 1.25 -13.91
N LEU A 41 -8.36 0.80 -12.98
CA LEU A 41 -9.25 1.69 -12.23
C LEU A 41 -8.49 2.70 -11.40
N LEU A 42 -7.40 2.29 -10.74
CA LEU A 42 -6.51 3.19 -10.00
C LEU A 42 -5.86 4.23 -10.93
N ALA A 43 -5.35 3.81 -12.08
CA ALA A 43 -4.75 4.72 -13.07
C ALA A 43 -5.75 5.78 -13.54
N LYS A 44 -7.01 5.38 -13.80
CA LYS A 44 -8.10 6.31 -14.11
C LYS A 44 -8.34 7.31 -12.98
N LYS A 45 -8.37 6.84 -11.71
CA LYS A 45 -8.56 7.72 -10.54
C LYS A 45 -7.42 8.70 -10.34
N VAL A 46 -6.18 8.29 -10.60
CA VAL A 46 -5.00 9.17 -10.57
C VAL A 46 -5.15 10.29 -11.61
N ARG A 47 -5.60 9.94 -12.83
CA ARG A 47 -5.86 10.92 -13.90
C ARG A 47 -6.96 11.90 -13.51
N GLU A 48 -8.09 11.42 -12.98
CA GLU A 48 -9.19 12.26 -12.52
C GLU A 48 -8.75 13.29 -11.48
N ARG A 49 -7.78 12.93 -10.64
CA ARG A 49 -7.19 13.79 -9.62
C ARG A 49 -6.07 14.70 -10.14
N LYS A 50 -5.76 14.62 -11.43
CA LYS A 50 -4.68 15.39 -12.08
C LYS A 50 -3.31 15.21 -11.40
N ILE A 51 -3.05 14.02 -10.86
CA ILE A 51 -1.77 13.69 -10.23
C ILE A 51 -0.80 13.32 -11.36
N ASN A 52 0.33 14.03 -11.40
CA ASN A 52 1.31 13.85 -12.47
C ASN A 52 2.41 12.88 -12.03
N TYR A 53 2.38 11.66 -12.57
CA TYR A 53 3.43 10.67 -12.48
C TYR A 53 4.01 10.39 -13.86
N SER A 54 5.29 9.98 -13.91
CA SER A 54 5.79 9.46 -15.16
C SER A 54 5.02 8.20 -15.56
N ARG A 55 5.16 7.85 -16.79
CA ARG A 55 4.54 6.67 -17.35
C ARG A 55 4.88 5.41 -16.55
N GLU A 56 6.12 5.14 -16.34
CA GLU A 56 6.67 3.99 -15.66
C GLU A 56 6.20 3.95 -14.20
N GLU A 57 6.22 5.10 -13.56
CA GLU A 57 5.78 5.24 -12.19
C GLU A 57 4.29 4.96 -12.01
N LEU A 58 3.47 5.47 -12.90
CA LEU A 58 2.01 5.25 -12.82
C LEU A 58 1.67 3.78 -12.89
N ILE A 59 2.25 3.03 -13.85
CA ILE A 59 2.01 1.59 -13.95
C ILE A 59 2.54 0.87 -12.72
N ALA A 60 3.76 1.16 -12.31
CA ALA A 60 4.37 0.49 -11.17
C ALA A 60 3.58 0.73 -9.88
N LEU A 61 3.17 1.98 -9.63
CA LEU A 61 2.39 2.36 -8.45
C LEU A 61 1.02 1.69 -8.45
N THR A 62 0.32 1.72 -9.58
CA THR A 62 -1.03 1.15 -9.68
C THR A 62 -1.00 -0.37 -9.64
N LEU A 63 -0.03 -1.01 -10.27
CA LEU A 63 0.16 -2.46 -10.25
C LEU A 63 0.52 -2.94 -8.83
N HIS A 64 1.47 -2.27 -8.17
CA HIS A 64 1.84 -2.58 -6.80
C HIS A 64 0.64 -2.45 -5.84
N GLN A 65 -0.10 -1.34 -5.95
CA GLN A 65 -1.27 -1.11 -5.12
C GLN A 65 -2.40 -2.11 -5.42
N ALA A 66 -2.62 -2.46 -6.68
CA ALA A 66 -3.61 -3.44 -7.07
C ALA A 66 -3.27 -4.83 -6.54
N ALA A 67 -2.03 -5.28 -6.72
CA ALA A 67 -1.57 -6.56 -6.20
C ALA A 67 -1.83 -6.65 -4.69
N ARG A 68 -1.51 -5.61 -3.94
CA ARG A 68 -1.72 -5.54 -2.49
C ARG A 68 -3.19 -5.52 -2.09
N SER A 69 -4.07 -4.91 -2.89
CA SER A 69 -5.48 -4.71 -2.55
C SER A 69 -6.38 -5.87 -2.93
N VAL A 70 -6.11 -6.55 -4.04
CA VAL A 70 -7.03 -7.55 -4.60
C VAL A 70 -6.42 -8.93 -4.79
N THR A 71 -5.09 -9.07 -4.80
CA THR A 71 -4.45 -10.38 -4.98
C THR A 71 -3.87 -10.94 -3.71
N LYS A 72 -3.56 -12.25 -3.75
CA LYS A 72 -2.82 -12.94 -2.69
C LYS A 72 -1.30 -12.79 -2.83
N MET A 73 -0.85 -11.97 -3.78
CA MET A 73 0.56 -11.80 -4.08
C MET A 73 1.02 -10.41 -3.67
N PHE A 74 2.11 -10.37 -2.93
CA PHE A 74 2.88 -9.16 -2.70
C PHE A 74 3.93 -9.06 -3.81
N LEU A 75 3.85 -8.03 -4.64
CA LEU A 75 4.87 -7.77 -5.65
C LEU A 75 5.92 -6.84 -5.06
N SER A 76 7.13 -7.33 -4.88
CA SER A 76 8.27 -6.49 -4.49
C SER A 76 8.61 -5.49 -5.60
N LEU A 77 9.36 -4.45 -5.23
CA LEU A 77 9.79 -3.46 -6.22
C LEU A 77 10.66 -4.07 -7.31
N ASP A 78 11.52 -5.04 -6.95
CA ASP A 78 12.36 -5.77 -7.91
C ASP A 78 11.53 -6.62 -8.86
N GLN A 79 10.49 -7.29 -8.35
CA GLN A 79 9.56 -8.05 -9.19
C GLN A 79 8.83 -7.14 -10.18
N ILE A 80 8.34 -5.98 -9.72
CA ILE A 80 7.68 -5.00 -10.59
C ILE A 80 8.66 -4.45 -11.63
N SER A 81 9.88 -4.12 -11.22
CA SER A 81 10.93 -3.63 -12.12
C SER A 81 11.28 -4.68 -13.17
N TYR A 82 11.35 -5.94 -12.78
CA TYR A 82 11.58 -7.06 -13.72
C TYR A 82 10.42 -7.23 -14.71
N LEU A 83 9.17 -7.25 -14.20
CA LEU A 83 7.96 -7.41 -15.03
C LEU A 83 7.79 -6.28 -16.07
N LEU A 84 8.18 -5.08 -15.68
CA LEU A 84 8.00 -3.89 -16.50
C LEU A 84 9.26 -3.52 -17.32
N CYS A 85 10.32 -4.30 -17.19
CA CYS A 85 11.60 -4.09 -17.89
C CYS A 85 12.20 -2.69 -17.71
N PHE A 86 12.02 -2.05 -16.56
CA PHE A 86 12.64 -0.78 -16.23
C PHE A 86 13.04 -0.71 -14.75
N ARG A 87 14.05 0.11 -14.45
CA ARG A 87 14.54 0.30 -13.10
C ARG A 87 13.82 1.45 -12.42
N LEU A 88 13.23 1.16 -11.26
CA LEU A 88 12.62 2.16 -10.39
C LEU A 88 13.61 2.59 -9.31
N GLU A 89 13.68 3.89 -9.05
CA GLU A 89 14.38 4.40 -7.88
C GLU A 89 13.53 4.16 -6.63
N GLU A 90 14.00 3.30 -5.73
CA GLU A 90 13.25 2.84 -4.56
C GLU A 90 12.72 3.99 -3.70
N LYS A 91 13.57 4.97 -3.35
CA LYS A 91 13.18 6.10 -2.50
C LYS A 91 12.10 6.97 -3.14
N SER A 92 12.20 7.19 -4.45
CA SER A 92 11.20 7.94 -5.22
C SER A 92 9.89 7.18 -5.30
N PHE A 93 9.95 5.88 -5.56
CA PHE A 93 8.79 5.00 -5.63
C PHE A 93 7.99 5.01 -4.32
N TRP A 94 8.65 4.80 -3.19
CA TRP A 94 7.96 4.77 -1.89
C TRP A 94 7.33 6.12 -1.52
N ARG A 95 7.99 7.22 -1.84
CA ARG A 95 7.43 8.57 -1.65
C ARG A 95 6.16 8.77 -2.48
N LYS A 96 6.19 8.36 -3.73
CA LYS A 96 5.05 8.49 -4.66
C LYS A 96 3.91 7.55 -4.29
N LEU A 97 4.21 6.33 -3.86
CA LEU A 97 3.20 5.40 -3.36
C LEU A 97 2.52 5.96 -2.10
N MET A 98 3.27 6.55 -1.18
CA MET A 98 2.70 7.24 -0.03
C MET A 98 1.78 8.38 -0.46
N HIS A 99 2.21 9.22 -1.41
CA HIS A 99 1.39 10.29 -1.96
C HIS A 99 0.12 9.76 -2.60
N LEU A 100 0.20 8.69 -3.38
CA LEU A 100 -0.94 8.00 -3.96
C LEU A 100 -1.94 7.56 -2.88
N CYS A 101 -1.45 6.89 -1.84
CA CYS A 101 -2.28 6.39 -0.74
C CYS A 101 -2.96 7.50 0.08
N LEU A 102 -2.33 8.66 0.20
CA LEU A 102 -2.90 9.82 0.90
C LEU A 102 -3.90 10.60 0.04
N THR A 103 -3.78 10.54 -1.27
CA THR A 103 -4.59 11.34 -2.20
C THR A 103 -5.84 10.61 -2.68
N LEU A 104 -5.77 9.29 -2.79
CA LEU A 104 -6.92 8.48 -3.19
C LEU A 104 -7.80 8.09 -1.98
N PRO A 105 -9.10 7.83 -2.20
CA PRO A 105 -9.98 7.30 -1.16
C PRO A 105 -9.44 6.00 -0.57
N SER A 106 -9.68 5.80 0.74
CA SER A 106 -9.21 4.61 1.47
C SER A 106 -9.66 3.28 0.85
N SER A 107 -10.83 3.25 0.21
CA SER A 107 -11.31 2.08 -0.53
C SER A 107 -10.37 1.60 -1.63
N PHE A 108 -9.50 2.47 -2.15
CA PHE A 108 -8.51 2.14 -3.18
C PHE A 108 -7.11 1.89 -2.62
N THR A 109 -6.85 2.30 -1.38
CA THR A 109 -5.50 2.34 -0.85
C THR A 109 -5.27 1.42 0.33
N HIS A 110 -6.32 0.97 1.01
CA HIS A 110 -6.21 0.00 2.08
C HIS A 110 -6.11 -1.43 1.52
N PRO A 111 -5.22 -2.26 2.07
CA PRO A 111 -5.22 -3.67 1.74
C PRO A 111 -6.58 -4.27 2.12
N ASN A 112 -7.05 -5.20 1.30
CA ASN A 112 -8.21 -6.00 1.67
C ASN A 112 -7.90 -6.73 2.99
N TRP A 113 -8.82 -6.62 3.97
CA TRP A 113 -8.70 -7.27 5.27
C TRP A 113 -8.49 -8.77 5.20
N GLN A 114 -9.13 -9.41 4.22
CA GLN A 114 -8.98 -10.84 3.97
C GLN A 114 -7.57 -11.21 3.50
N MET A 115 -6.83 -10.23 2.99
CA MET A 115 -5.47 -10.42 2.49
C MET A 115 -4.41 -10.15 3.57
N MET A 116 -4.76 -9.48 4.67
CA MET A 116 -3.80 -9.15 5.73
C MET A 116 -3.09 -10.37 6.30
N PRO A 117 -3.77 -11.50 6.61
CA PRO A 117 -3.09 -12.71 7.06
C PRO A 117 -2.07 -13.23 6.04
N LEU A 118 -2.37 -13.12 4.75
CA LEU A 118 -1.47 -13.57 3.70
C LEU A 118 -0.24 -12.67 3.57
N LEU A 119 -0.41 -11.35 3.68
CA LEU A 119 0.69 -10.40 3.71
C LEU A 119 1.60 -10.63 4.92
N LEU A 120 1.02 -10.90 6.08
CA LEU A 120 1.76 -11.21 7.31
C LEU A 120 2.49 -12.56 7.20
N ASN A 121 1.89 -13.56 6.57
CA ASN A 121 2.56 -14.83 6.29
C ASN A 121 3.78 -14.67 5.37
N GLN A 122 3.72 -13.75 4.40
CA GLN A 122 4.86 -13.48 3.50
C GLN A 122 6.07 -12.88 4.22
N ILE A 123 5.86 -12.19 5.34
CA ILE A 123 6.95 -11.71 6.21
C ILE A 123 7.32 -12.72 7.31
N GLY A 124 6.89 -13.97 7.18
CA GLY A 124 7.28 -15.08 8.04
C GLY A 124 6.42 -15.31 9.28
N MET A 125 5.29 -14.61 9.44
CA MET A 125 4.41 -14.81 10.59
C MET A 125 3.54 -16.05 10.43
N GLY A 126 3.55 -16.91 11.43
CA GLY A 126 2.67 -18.08 11.52
C GLY A 126 1.23 -17.73 11.91
N GLY A 127 0.28 -18.62 11.60
CA GLY A 127 -1.16 -18.37 11.87
C GLY A 127 -1.46 -18.06 13.34
N GLY A 128 -0.78 -18.70 14.28
CA GLY A 128 -0.92 -18.43 15.72
C GLY A 128 -0.44 -17.02 16.10
N GLU A 129 0.66 -16.57 15.51
CA GLU A 129 1.21 -15.22 15.72
C GLU A 129 0.27 -14.15 15.14
N ILE A 130 -0.28 -14.40 13.96
CA ILE A 130 -1.26 -13.50 13.32
C ILE A 130 -2.51 -13.37 14.18
N TYR A 131 -3.01 -14.48 14.74
CA TYR A 131 -4.15 -14.45 15.65
C TYR A 131 -3.85 -13.64 16.92
N ALA A 132 -2.70 -13.87 17.54
CA ALA A 132 -2.26 -13.13 18.73
C ALA A 132 -2.09 -11.64 18.42
N LEU A 133 -1.49 -11.31 17.28
CA LEU A 133 -1.32 -9.95 16.80
C LEU A 133 -2.66 -9.25 16.60
N ASN A 134 -3.62 -9.91 15.95
CA ASN A 134 -4.98 -9.39 15.79
C ASN A 134 -5.65 -9.04 17.13
N LYS A 135 -5.50 -9.91 18.12
CA LYS A 135 -6.01 -9.68 19.48
C LYS A 135 -5.34 -8.45 20.13
N ARG A 136 -4.02 -8.32 19.98
CA ARG A 136 -3.26 -7.15 20.47
C ARG A 136 -3.72 -5.87 19.80
N CYS A 137 -3.86 -5.86 18.47
CA CYS A 137 -4.33 -4.68 17.73
C CYS A 137 -5.72 -4.21 18.19
N ARG A 138 -6.67 -5.14 18.30
CA ARG A 138 -8.03 -4.81 18.78
C ARG A 138 -8.05 -4.31 20.21
N ARG A 139 -7.19 -4.88 21.08
CA ARG A 139 -7.06 -4.40 22.46
C ARG A 139 -6.49 -2.98 22.49
N LEU A 140 -5.46 -2.72 21.69
CA LEU A 140 -4.84 -1.39 21.61
C LEU A 140 -5.85 -0.33 21.15
N GLN A 141 -6.67 -0.64 20.15
CA GLN A 141 -7.71 0.26 19.67
C GLN A 141 -8.77 0.58 20.75
N LYS A 142 -9.06 -0.36 21.66
CA LYS A 142 -10.03 -0.16 22.73
C LYS A 142 -9.49 0.63 23.92
N LEU A 143 -8.18 0.56 24.17
CA LEU A 143 -7.53 1.22 25.30
C LEU A 143 -7.19 2.67 25.02
N GLY A 144 -7.06 3.05 23.74
CA GLY A 144 -6.68 4.41 23.37
C GLY A 144 -7.83 5.39 23.58
N SER A 145 -7.56 6.51 24.26
CA SER A 145 -8.45 7.67 24.35
C SER A 145 -8.70 8.34 22.98
N PHE A 146 -7.97 7.90 21.95
CA PHE A 146 -8.00 8.45 20.61
C PHE A 146 -8.31 7.38 19.57
N SER A 147 -9.14 7.73 18.62
CA SER A 147 -9.42 6.88 17.45
C SER A 147 -8.21 6.82 16.51
N PHE A 148 -7.81 5.61 16.12
CA PHE A 148 -6.84 5.32 15.06
C PHE A 148 -7.20 3.99 14.37
N SER A 149 -6.70 3.84 13.14
CA SER A 149 -7.04 2.67 12.34
C SER A 149 -6.36 1.39 12.88
N TYR A 150 -6.92 0.23 12.51
CA TYR A 150 -6.28 -1.05 12.84
C TYR A 150 -4.89 -1.17 12.18
N ASN A 151 -4.73 -0.67 10.96
CA ASN A 151 -3.45 -0.67 10.27
C ASN A 151 -2.41 0.13 11.04
N THR A 152 -2.80 1.23 11.68
CA THR A 152 -1.94 2.02 12.56
C THR A 152 -1.57 1.24 13.82
N ALA A 153 -2.53 0.54 14.44
CA ALA A 153 -2.24 -0.32 15.58
C ALA A 153 -1.26 -1.45 15.21
N LEU A 154 -1.48 -2.09 14.06
CA LEU A 154 -0.61 -3.11 13.50
C LEU A 154 0.82 -2.58 13.29
N PHE A 155 0.94 -1.43 12.63
CA PHE A 155 2.22 -0.78 12.40
C PHE A 155 2.97 -0.50 13.70
N VAL A 156 2.31 0.10 14.69
CA VAL A 156 2.94 0.45 15.97
C VAL A 156 3.41 -0.80 16.71
N ILE A 157 2.60 -1.85 16.77
CA ILE A 157 2.98 -3.09 17.44
C ILE A 157 4.18 -3.75 16.76
N LEU A 158 4.15 -3.89 15.43
CA LEU A 158 5.21 -4.54 14.68
C LEU A 158 6.50 -3.70 14.62
N SER A 159 6.40 -2.37 14.63
CA SER A 159 7.57 -1.49 14.64
C SER A 159 8.40 -1.55 15.94
N LYS A 160 7.85 -2.16 17.00
CA LYS A 160 8.59 -2.42 18.25
C LYS A 160 9.41 -3.72 18.18
N GLU A 161 9.17 -4.55 17.18
CA GLU A 161 9.90 -5.79 16.96
C GLU A 161 11.07 -5.52 16.00
N PRO A 162 12.33 -5.70 16.43
CA PRO A 162 13.51 -5.34 15.64
C PRO A 162 13.71 -6.21 14.38
N SER A 163 12.97 -7.31 14.27
CA SER A 163 13.05 -8.24 13.14
C SER A 163 12.37 -7.76 11.87
N TYR A 164 11.54 -6.70 11.94
CA TYR A 164 10.79 -6.23 10.79
C TYR A 164 11.33 -4.93 10.23
N ASP A 165 11.46 -4.88 8.90
CA ASP A 165 11.82 -3.66 8.19
C ASP A 165 10.68 -2.63 8.25
N ILE A 166 10.99 -1.41 8.70
CA ILE A 166 10.01 -0.34 8.88
C ILE A 166 9.38 0.10 7.56
N GLN A 167 10.11 0.06 6.45
CA GLN A 167 9.55 0.45 5.15
C GLN A 167 8.56 -0.60 4.66
N LEU A 168 8.89 -1.87 4.85
CA LEU A 168 7.97 -2.97 4.57
C LEU A 168 6.71 -2.89 5.45
N LEU A 169 6.84 -2.58 6.73
CA LEU A 169 5.70 -2.38 7.62
C LEU A 169 4.83 -1.20 7.21
N LYS A 170 5.41 -0.07 6.83
CA LYS A 170 4.65 1.08 6.30
C LYS A 170 3.83 0.69 5.09
N LEU A 171 4.40 -0.11 4.21
CA LEU A 171 3.74 -0.60 3.03
C LEU A 171 2.56 -1.53 3.38
N ILE A 172 2.79 -2.55 4.20
CA ILE A 172 1.77 -3.50 4.63
C ILE A 172 0.61 -2.78 5.34
N CYS A 173 0.93 -1.81 6.18
CA CYS A 173 -0.05 -1.04 6.95
C CYS A 173 -0.63 0.18 6.20
N SER A 174 -0.39 0.33 4.90
CA SER A 174 -0.93 1.41 4.07
C SER A 174 -0.50 2.80 4.51
N PHE A 175 0.75 2.96 4.91
CA PHE A 175 1.34 4.23 5.31
C PHE A 175 0.49 5.00 6.34
N PRO A 176 0.41 4.55 7.59
CA PRO A 176 -0.33 5.25 8.63
C PRO A 176 0.13 6.70 8.76
N SER A 177 -0.80 7.61 8.97
CA SER A 177 -0.45 9.02 9.14
C SER A 177 0.38 9.25 10.41
N HIS A 178 1.28 10.23 10.38
CA HIS A 178 2.12 10.56 11.54
C HIS A 178 1.29 10.85 12.79
N ARG A 179 0.16 11.54 12.64
CA ARG A 179 -0.76 11.85 13.73
C ARG A 179 -1.38 10.60 14.35
N GLU A 180 -1.77 9.62 13.54
CA GLU A 180 -2.31 8.35 14.03
C GLU A 180 -1.22 7.52 14.72
N ILE A 181 0.00 7.50 14.17
CA ILE A 181 1.16 6.80 14.76
C ILE A 181 1.43 7.34 16.17
N ILE A 182 1.45 8.67 16.36
CA ILE A 182 1.65 9.27 17.68
C ILE A 182 0.56 8.81 18.65
N ARG A 183 -0.70 8.87 18.25
CA ARG A 183 -1.84 8.44 19.09
C ARG A 183 -1.76 6.97 19.47
N ALA A 184 -1.43 6.12 18.51
CA ALA A 184 -1.30 4.69 18.74
C ALA A 184 -0.07 4.36 19.62
N ASN A 185 1.03 5.09 19.51
CA ASN A 185 2.17 4.94 20.40
C ASN A 185 1.81 5.31 21.85
N ILE A 186 1.11 6.43 22.07
CA ILE A 186 0.63 6.82 23.41
C ILE A 186 -0.24 5.70 24.00
N ALA A 187 -1.19 5.16 23.21
CA ALA A 187 -2.03 4.05 23.66
C ALA A 187 -1.20 2.78 23.93
N TYR A 188 -0.18 2.51 23.13
CA TYR A 188 0.72 1.36 23.33
C TYR A 188 1.51 1.48 24.63
N ASP A 189 2.07 2.66 24.89
CA ASP A 189 2.85 2.91 26.10
C ASP A 189 1.96 2.82 27.36
N GLN A 190 0.74 3.34 27.31
CA GLN A 190 -0.25 3.19 28.38
C GLN A 190 -0.64 1.73 28.62
N ALA A 191 -0.74 0.91 27.55
CA ALA A 191 -1.10 -0.50 27.63
C ALA A 191 0.03 -1.38 28.18
N THR A 192 1.28 -0.96 27.98
CA THR A 192 2.49 -1.69 28.42
C THR A 192 2.99 -1.24 29.78
N TYR A 193 2.69 0.01 30.16
CA TYR A 193 3.05 0.56 31.47
C TYR A 193 2.12 -0.02 32.52
N LYS A 194 2.49 -1.16 33.13
CA LYS A 194 1.96 -1.57 34.42
C LYS A 194 2.66 -0.69 35.49
N PRO A 195 1.93 0.15 36.23
CA PRO A 195 2.52 0.76 37.38
C PRO A 195 3.01 -0.33 38.34
N ALA A 196 4.24 -0.23 38.81
CA ALA A 196 4.87 -1.13 39.78
C ALA A 196 4.22 -1.07 41.19
N SER A 197 2.95 -0.70 41.27
CA SER A 197 2.18 -0.49 42.51
C SER A 197 0.97 -1.39 42.56
N SER A 198 1.20 -2.69 42.73
CA SER A 198 0.27 -3.63 43.36
C SER A 198 1.05 -4.89 43.78
N LEU A 199 1.99 -4.71 44.67
CA LEU A 199 2.49 -5.71 45.61
C LEU A 199 2.02 -5.36 46.99
#